data_da449288ebcd4d37842640347178f4db
#
_entry.id   da449288ebcd4d37842640347178f4db
#
_cell.length_a   1.000
_cell.length_b   1.000
_cell.length_c   1.000
_cell.angle_alpha   90.00
_cell.angle_beta   90.00
_cell.angle_gamma   90.00
#
_symmetry.space_group_name_H-M   'P 1'
#
loop_
_entity.id
_entity.type
_entity.pdbx_description
1 polymer ?
#
loop_
_entity_poly.entity_id
_entity_poly.type
_entity_poly.pdbx_seq_one_letter_code
_entity_poly.pdbx_strand_id
1 'polypeptide(L)'
;MAIVKGMDLDKLEAFRTSLKANPVTLGLESKSVWEGHSGRNTTHIGPYVLGGQKIDRDTRHYTFQYGAWREVEEAIGFDGPTDRVEPVEMVLGAMGACLTKSIALNAPSNGIDLEGMEIIVHADIDPSVLFEVKGPEAHGSCIPNISCEVRVKGDLTQE
;
A
#
# COMPACT_ATOMS: atom_id res chain seq x y z
N MET A 1 -1.79 10.39 -31.33
CA MET A 1 -1.88 9.42 -30.23
C MET A 1 -0.49 9.33 -29.58
N ALA A 2 -0.31 10.00 -28.46
CA ALA A 2 0.97 10.01 -27.75
C ALA A 2 0.95 8.92 -26.68
N ILE A 3 1.76 7.88 -26.85
CA ILE A 3 1.99 6.87 -25.81
C ILE A 3 3.25 7.26 -25.05
N VAL A 4 3.11 7.57 -23.76
CA VAL A 4 4.21 7.95 -22.88
C VAL A 4 4.28 6.97 -21.74
N LYS A 5 5.44 6.32 -21.54
CA LYS A 5 5.66 5.31 -20.49
C LYS A 5 4.56 4.22 -20.47
N GLY A 6 4.09 3.78 -21.64
CA GLY A 6 3.05 2.76 -21.79
C GLY A 6 1.60 3.26 -21.63
N MET A 7 1.38 4.55 -21.45
CA MET A 7 0.07 5.16 -21.25
C MET A 7 -0.32 6.03 -22.45
N ASP A 8 -1.55 5.85 -22.93
CA ASP A 8 -2.18 6.68 -23.96
C ASP A 8 -2.77 7.95 -23.29
N LEU A 9 -2.15 9.10 -23.54
CA LEU A 9 -2.55 10.36 -22.90
C LEU A 9 -3.94 10.84 -23.34
N ASP A 10 -4.36 10.57 -24.57
CA ASP A 10 -5.69 10.94 -25.06
C ASP A 10 -6.76 10.15 -24.30
N LYS A 11 -6.54 8.85 -24.07
CA LYS A 11 -7.43 8.00 -23.25
C LYS A 11 -7.45 8.41 -21.80
N LEU A 12 -6.31 8.78 -21.24
CA LEU A 12 -6.24 9.29 -19.87
C LEU A 12 -7.10 10.55 -19.69
N GLU A 13 -7.00 11.50 -20.63
CA GLU A 13 -7.77 12.74 -20.54
C GLU A 13 -9.27 12.50 -20.77
N ALA A 14 -9.62 11.61 -21.69
CA ALA A 14 -11.01 11.19 -21.89
C ALA A 14 -11.58 10.53 -20.61
N PHE A 15 -10.80 9.69 -19.93
CA PHE A 15 -11.18 9.08 -18.66
C PHE A 15 -11.37 10.12 -17.56
N ARG A 16 -10.45 11.06 -17.42
CA ARG A 16 -10.57 12.18 -16.45
C ARG A 16 -11.84 13.00 -16.69
N THR A 17 -12.13 13.30 -17.95
CA THR A 17 -13.34 14.02 -18.33
C THR A 17 -14.59 13.23 -17.97
N SER A 18 -14.59 11.92 -18.22
CA SER A 18 -15.72 11.06 -17.85
C SER A 18 -15.96 11.01 -16.33
N LEU A 19 -14.88 10.98 -15.53
CA LEU A 19 -14.98 11.00 -14.08
C LEU A 19 -15.51 12.32 -13.51
N LYS A 20 -15.22 13.45 -14.18
CA LYS A 20 -15.80 14.75 -13.80
C LYS A 20 -17.31 14.79 -14.05
N ALA A 21 -17.75 14.21 -15.16
CA ALA A 21 -19.17 14.17 -15.52
C ALA A 21 -19.94 13.12 -14.71
N ASN A 22 -19.34 11.97 -14.48
CA ASN A 22 -19.94 10.83 -13.80
C ASN A 22 -18.92 10.24 -12.79
N PRO A 23 -18.85 10.76 -11.56
CA PRO A 23 -17.96 10.23 -10.53
C PRO A 23 -18.23 8.75 -10.26
N VAL A 24 -17.17 7.95 -10.24
CA VAL A 24 -17.23 6.52 -9.98
C VAL A 24 -16.50 6.20 -8.69
N THR A 25 -17.11 5.39 -7.84
CA THR A 25 -16.49 4.87 -6.62
C THR A 25 -15.92 3.48 -6.84
N LEU A 26 -14.81 3.19 -6.17
CA LEU A 26 -14.22 1.87 -6.05
C LEU A 26 -14.44 1.36 -4.62
N GLY A 27 -15.17 0.24 -4.49
CA GLY A 27 -15.29 -0.49 -3.24
C GLY A 27 -14.22 -1.58 -3.17
N LEU A 28 -13.42 -1.57 -2.13
CA LEU A 28 -12.33 -2.53 -1.92
C LEU A 28 -12.58 -3.29 -0.62
N GLU A 29 -12.24 -4.57 -0.61
CA GLU A 29 -12.35 -5.44 0.55
C GLU A 29 -11.12 -6.31 0.68
N SER A 30 -10.68 -6.51 1.91
CA SER A 30 -9.73 -7.55 2.29
C SER A 30 -10.30 -8.35 3.46
N LYS A 31 -10.00 -9.64 3.51
CA LYS A 31 -10.42 -10.55 4.57
C LYS A 31 -9.20 -11.17 5.22
N SER A 32 -8.99 -10.87 6.51
CA SER A 32 -7.94 -11.49 7.31
C SER A 32 -8.53 -12.59 8.19
N VAL A 33 -7.89 -13.74 8.20
CA VAL A 33 -8.30 -14.92 8.98
C VAL A 33 -7.15 -15.29 9.90
N TRP A 34 -7.42 -15.30 11.19
CA TRP A 34 -6.46 -15.79 12.18
C TRP A 34 -6.24 -17.30 12.01
N GLU A 35 -4.99 -17.73 12.10
CA GLU A 35 -4.61 -19.14 11.91
C GLU A 35 -4.73 -19.99 13.19
N GLY A 36 -5.22 -19.39 14.30
CA GLY A 36 -5.32 -20.09 15.58
C GLY A 36 -4.01 -20.20 16.32
N HIS A 37 -2.97 -19.49 15.87
CA HIS A 37 -1.65 -19.55 16.46
C HIS A 37 -1.07 -18.13 16.57
N SER A 38 -0.84 -17.66 17.78
CA SER A 38 -0.17 -16.38 18.07
C SER A 38 -0.78 -15.21 17.29
N GLY A 39 0.04 -14.31 16.71
CA GLY A 39 -0.38 -13.21 15.83
C GLY A 39 -0.49 -13.58 14.34
N ARG A 40 -0.37 -14.86 13.99
CA ARG A 40 -0.35 -15.28 12.57
C ARG A 40 -1.72 -15.21 11.94
N ASN A 41 -1.77 -14.69 10.76
CA ASN A 41 -2.98 -14.59 9.96
C ASN A 41 -2.71 -14.73 8.47
N THR A 42 -3.76 -15.12 7.75
CA THR A 42 -3.78 -15.14 6.29
C THR A 42 -4.78 -14.13 5.78
N THR A 43 -4.33 -13.20 4.94
CA THR A 43 -5.15 -12.15 4.35
C THR A 43 -5.40 -12.42 2.88
N HIS A 44 -6.66 -12.31 2.48
CA HIS A 44 -7.11 -12.48 1.10
C HIS A 44 -7.59 -11.14 0.55
N ILE A 45 -7.16 -10.82 -0.69
CA ILE A 45 -7.64 -9.70 -1.49
C ILE A 45 -8.12 -10.28 -2.81
N GLY A 46 -9.32 -9.91 -3.24
CA GLY A 46 -9.90 -10.50 -4.43
C GLY A 46 -10.81 -9.52 -5.19
N PRO A 47 -12.10 -9.79 -5.24
CA PRO A 47 -13.07 -8.99 -5.94
C PRO A 47 -13.08 -7.53 -5.47
N TYR A 48 -13.53 -6.64 -6.36
CA TYR A 48 -13.77 -5.25 -6.03
C TYR A 48 -15.06 -4.77 -6.68
N VAL A 49 -15.56 -3.62 -6.26
CA VAL A 49 -16.75 -2.99 -6.83
C VAL A 49 -16.33 -1.75 -7.61
N LEU A 50 -16.76 -1.65 -8.86
CA LEU A 50 -16.55 -0.48 -9.71
C LEU A 50 -17.90 0.05 -10.17
N GLY A 51 -18.25 1.26 -9.80
CA GLY A 51 -19.53 1.87 -10.17
C GLY A 51 -20.75 1.01 -9.81
N GLY A 52 -20.72 0.35 -8.67
CA GLY A 52 -21.80 -0.55 -8.20
C GLY A 52 -21.77 -1.98 -8.76
N GLN A 53 -20.89 -2.27 -9.72
CA GLN A 53 -20.72 -3.63 -10.25
C GLN A 53 -19.59 -4.37 -9.57
N LYS A 54 -19.86 -5.59 -9.08
CA LYS A 54 -18.82 -6.49 -8.59
C LYS A 54 -17.99 -7.01 -9.76
N ILE A 55 -16.69 -6.83 -9.67
CA ILE A 55 -15.70 -7.36 -10.61
C ILE A 55 -14.94 -8.48 -9.90
N ASP A 56 -15.07 -9.69 -10.42
CA ASP A 56 -14.41 -10.90 -9.93
C ASP A 56 -13.72 -11.58 -11.11
N ARG A 57 -12.44 -11.91 -10.96
CA ARG A 57 -11.62 -12.54 -12.00
C ARG A 57 -10.65 -13.51 -11.36
N ASP A 58 -10.44 -14.66 -11.96
CA ASP A 58 -9.52 -15.70 -11.48
C ASP A 58 -8.09 -15.20 -11.33
N THR A 59 -7.68 -14.22 -12.14
CA THR A 59 -6.35 -13.59 -12.07
C THR A 59 -6.18 -12.59 -10.93
N ARG A 60 -7.24 -12.36 -10.14
CA ARG A 60 -7.24 -11.33 -9.09
C ARG A 60 -7.63 -11.91 -7.73
N HIS A 61 -6.94 -12.95 -7.31
CA HIS A 61 -7.03 -13.53 -5.99
C HIS A 61 -5.63 -13.59 -5.38
N TYR A 62 -5.37 -12.74 -4.40
CA TYR A 62 -4.08 -12.63 -3.74
C TYR A 62 -4.20 -13.13 -2.31
N THR A 63 -3.18 -13.84 -1.86
CA THR A 63 -3.09 -14.35 -0.49
C THR A 63 -1.75 -13.96 0.10
N PHE A 64 -1.79 -13.37 1.29
CA PHE A 64 -0.62 -12.94 2.03
C PHE A 64 -0.64 -13.55 3.43
N GLN A 65 0.52 -14.01 3.89
CA GLN A 65 0.69 -14.52 5.24
C GLN A 65 1.47 -13.52 6.07
N TYR A 66 0.90 -13.14 7.22
CA TYR A 66 1.49 -12.18 8.14
C TYR A 66 1.79 -12.83 9.49
N GLY A 67 2.75 -12.24 10.18
CA GLY A 67 3.17 -12.63 11.53
C GLY A 67 3.94 -11.49 12.18
N ALA A 68 5.00 -11.83 12.88
CA ALA A 68 5.93 -10.86 13.43
C ALA A 68 7.36 -11.23 13.01
N TRP A 69 8.32 -10.35 13.29
CA TRP A 69 9.74 -10.64 13.11
C TRP A 69 10.16 -11.79 14.02
N ARG A 70 11.06 -12.60 13.52
CA ARG A 70 11.54 -13.79 14.21
C ARG A 70 12.04 -13.49 15.63
N GLU A 71 12.81 -12.41 15.80
CA GLU A 71 13.36 -12.00 17.09
C GLU A 71 12.26 -11.66 18.10
N VAL A 72 11.15 -11.09 17.64
CA VAL A 72 10.00 -10.81 18.50
C VAL A 72 9.27 -12.11 18.84
N GLU A 73 9.03 -12.98 17.86
CA GLU A 73 8.39 -14.29 18.10
C GLU A 73 9.19 -15.13 19.09
N GLU A 74 10.54 -15.15 18.97
CA GLU A 74 11.43 -15.84 19.89
C GLU A 74 11.40 -15.21 21.30
N ALA A 75 11.44 -13.87 21.41
CA ALA A 75 11.45 -13.16 22.68
C ALA A 75 10.16 -13.37 23.48
N ILE A 76 9.02 -13.52 22.83
CA ILE A 76 7.72 -13.76 23.48
C ILE A 76 7.36 -15.25 23.57
N GLY A 77 8.27 -16.13 23.18
CA GLY A 77 8.17 -17.57 23.39
C GLY A 77 7.21 -18.29 22.44
N PHE A 78 7.13 -17.87 21.19
CA PHE A 78 6.32 -18.59 20.20
C PHE A 78 6.88 -19.98 19.93
N ASP A 79 5.98 -20.96 19.85
CA ASP A 79 6.33 -22.29 19.37
C ASP A 79 6.48 -22.26 17.83
N GLY A 80 7.68 -22.62 17.35
CA GLY A 80 8.04 -22.58 15.94
C GLY A 80 8.04 -21.17 15.36
N PRO A 81 8.93 -20.28 15.83
CA PRO A 81 9.03 -18.92 15.32
C PRO A 81 9.32 -18.91 13.81
N THR A 82 8.75 -17.96 13.09
CA THR A 82 8.94 -17.74 11.66
C THR A 82 9.46 -16.32 11.43
N ASP A 83 9.70 -15.98 10.20
CA ASP A 83 10.11 -14.63 9.80
C ASP A 83 9.10 -14.12 8.75
N ARG A 84 7.83 -14.07 9.15
CA ARG A 84 6.77 -13.58 8.28
C ARG A 84 6.78 -12.07 8.23
N VAL A 85 6.29 -11.54 7.11
CA VAL A 85 6.10 -10.10 6.97
C VAL A 85 5.19 -9.57 8.09
N GLU A 86 5.65 -8.54 8.77
CA GLU A 86 4.85 -7.82 9.76
C GLU A 86 3.81 -6.93 9.03
N PRO A 87 2.55 -6.87 9.49
CA PRO A 87 1.51 -6.11 8.80
C PRO A 87 1.86 -4.65 8.52
N VAL A 88 2.60 -3.98 9.40
CA VAL A 88 3.00 -2.57 9.18
C VAL A 88 3.99 -2.43 8.03
N GLU A 89 4.92 -3.38 7.84
CA GLU A 89 5.83 -3.37 6.68
C GLU A 89 5.03 -3.39 5.36
N MET A 90 3.96 -4.17 5.31
CA MET A 90 3.09 -4.21 4.13
C MET A 90 2.32 -2.90 3.94
N VAL A 91 1.88 -2.26 5.03
CA VAL A 91 1.23 -0.93 4.95
C VAL A 91 2.20 0.10 4.37
N LEU A 92 3.45 0.13 4.83
CA LEU A 92 4.48 1.04 4.30
C LEU A 92 4.79 0.73 2.83
N GLY A 93 4.93 -0.54 2.48
CA GLY A 93 5.13 -0.97 1.09
C GLY A 93 3.97 -0.58 0.17
N ALA A 94 2.73 -0.77 0.63
CA ALA A 94 1.53 -0.37 -0.10
C ALA A 94 1.44 1.16 -0.26
N MET A 95 1.82 1.93 0.77
CA MET A 95 1.88 3.39 0.71
C MET A 95 2.90 3.85 -0.32
N GLY A 96 4.12 3.30 -0.31
CA GLY A 96 5.15 3.60 -1.30
C GLY A 96 4.70 3.27 -2.72
N ALA A 97 4.09 2.11 -2.93
CA ALA A 97 3.55 1.70 -4.23
C ALA A 97 2.40 2.62 -4.71
N CYS A 98 1.54 3.08 -3.80
CA CYS A 98 0.47 4.02 -4.12
C CYS A 98 1.03 5.37 -4.58
N LEU A 99 2.01 5.91 -3.86
CA LEU A 99 2.69 7.16 -4.23
C LEU A 99 3.41 7.03 -5.58
N THR A 100 4.18 5.95 -5.78
CA THR A 100 4.85 5.66 -7.05
C THR A 100 3.87 5.66 -8.21
N LYS A 101 2.77 4.91 -8.09
CA LYS A 101 1.73 4.85 -9.11
C LYS A 101 1.11 6.23 -9.37
N SER A 102 0.78 6.98 -8.32
CA SER A 102 0.13 8.28 -8.46
C SER A 102 1.02 9.29 -9.18
N ILE A 103 2.30 9.35 -8.83
CA ILE A 103 3.27 10.23 -9.50
C ILE A 103 3.46 9.80 -10.95
N ALA A 104 3.70 8.51 -11.21
CA ALA A 104 3.92 7.97 -12.55
C ALA A 104 2.73 8.19 -13.51
N LEU A 105 1.49 8.13 -12.99
CA LEU A 105 0.28 8.37 -13.79
C LEU A 105 0.06 9.86 -14.10
N ASN A 106 0.52 10.76 -13.24
CA ASN A 106 0.23 12.19 -13.39
C ASN A 106 1.38 12.99 -14.03
N ALA A 107 2.63 12.57 -13.87
CA ALA A 107 3.79 13.26 -14.41
C ALA A 107 3.70 13.52 -15.93
N PRO A 108 3.36 12.54 -16.80
CA PRO A 108 3.29 12.78 -18.23
C PRO A 108 2.24 13.80 -18.65
N SER A 109 1.11 13.88 -17.92
CA SER A 109 0.05 14.87 -18.19
C SER A 109 0.44 16.29 -17.81
N ASN A 110 1.49 16.44 -16.99
CA ASN A 110 2.06 17.72 -16.60
C ASN A 110 3.35 18.02 -17.38
N GLY A 111 3.64 17.27 -18.46
CA GLY A 111 4.83 17.47 -19.28
C GLY A 111 6.13 17.02 -18.62
N ILE A 112 6.07 16.26 -17.53
CA ILE A 112 7.24 15.78 -16.81
C ILE A 112 7.66 14.42 -17.35
N ASP A 113 8.86 14.30 -17.89
CA ASP A 113 9.44 13.02 -18.32
C ASP A 113 10.28 12.42 -17.20
N LEU A 114 9.72 11.41 -16.54
CA LEU A 114 10.39 10.66 -15.50
C LEU A 114 11.27 9.56 -16.11
N GLU A 115 12.57 9.59 -15.85
CA GLU A 115 13.49 8.51 -16.24
C GLU A 115 13.55 7.41 -15.16
N GLY A 116 13.35 7.76 -13.90
CA GLY A 116 13.35 6.85 -12.77
C GLY A 116 12.75 7.48 -11.52
N MET A 117 12.28 6.62 -10.63
CA MET A 117 11.71 7.05 -9.35
C MET A 117 11.90 5.95 -8.31
N GLU A 118 12.30 6.37 -7.11
CA GLU A 118 12.37 5.54 -5.92
C GLU A 118 11.61 6.24 -4.79
N ILE A 119 10.79 5.50 -4.08
CA ILE A 119 10.07 6.00 -2.90
C ILE A 119 10.41 5.12 -1.72
N ILE A 120 10.95 5.73 -0.68
CA ILE A 120 11.33 5.09 0.57
C ILE A 120 10.39 5.60 1.65
N VAL A 121 9.68 4.69 2.31
CA VAL A 121 8.78 5.03 3.41
C VAL A 121 9.35 4.46 4.69
N HIS A 122 9.48 5.29 5.70
CA HIS A 122 9.96 4.93 7.03
C HIS A 122 8.88 5.13 8.06
N ALA A 123 8.86 4.28 9.07
CA ALA A 123 8.11 4.47 10.29
C ALA A 123 8.80 3.75 11.44
N ASP A 124 8.59 4.25 12.64
CA ASP A 124 8.92 3.54 13.86
C ASP A 124 7.67 2.82 14.37
N ILE A 125 7.84 1.72 15.10
CA ILE A 125 6.77 1.07 15.83
C ILE A 125 7.12 1.13 17.32
N ASP A 126 6.15 1.51 18.14
CA ASP A 126 6.30 1.43 19.58
C ASP A 126 5.73 0.09 20.11
N PRO A 127 6.57 -0.90 20.37
CA PRO A 127 6.11 -2.21 20.84
C PRO A 127 5.45 -2.13 22.23
N SER A 128 5.73 -1.09 23.02
CA SER A 128 5.09 -0.91 24.31
C SER A 128 3.59 -0.61 24.22
N VAL A 129 3.15 -0.08 23.10
CA VAL A 129 1.72 0.10 22.77
C VAL A 129 1.12 -1.22 22.30
N LEU A 130 1.82 -1.92 21.41
CA LEU A 130 1.37 -3.20 20.85
C LEU A 130 1.15 -4.27 21.93
N PHE A 131 2.04 -4.32 22.93
CA PHE A 131 2.00 -5.27 24.05
C PHE A 131 1.28 -4.71 25.29
N GLU A 132 0.50 -3.65 25.13
CA GLU A 132 -0.34 -3.05 26.20
C GLU A 132 0.46 -2.65 27.48
N VAL A 133 1.75 -2.33 27.32
CA VAL A 133 2.57 -1.75 28.42
C VAL A 133 2.15 -0.30 28.66
N LYS A 134 1.76 0.42 27.59
CA LYS A 134 1.10 1.72 27.64
C LYS A 134 -0.41 1.53 27.53
N GLY A 135 -1.17 2.42 28.16
CA GLY A 135 -2.63 2.36 28.15
C GLY A 135 -3.26 2.70 26.78
N PRO A 136 -4.59 2.55 26.64
CA PRO A 136 -5.33 2.75 25.40
C PRO A 136 -5.15 4.15 24.78
N GLU A 137 -4.84 5.15 25.59
CA GLU A 137 -4.58 6.53 25.14
C GLU A 137 -3.36 6.64 24.22
N ALA A 138 -2.44 5.68 24.28
CA ALA A 138 -1.25 5.64 23.44
C ALA A 138 -1.47 4.98 22.07
N HIS A 139 -2.63 4.35 21.81
CA HIS A 139 -2.87 3.61 20.56
C HIS A 139 -2.75 4.48 19.31
N GLY A 140 -3.09 5.75 19.39
CA GLY A 140 -2.93 6.70 18.28
C GLY A 140 -1.47 7.00 17.91
N SER A 141 -0.51 6.63 18.75
CA SER A 141 0.93 6.81 18.56
C SER A 141 1.71 5.51 18.38
N CYS A 142 1.02 4.41 18.09
CA CYS A 142 1.67 3.09 17.88
C CYS A 142 2.67 3.10 16.72
N ILE A 143 2.42 3.91 15.70
CA ILE A 143 3.29 4.10 14.54
C ILE A 143 3.66 5.58 14.45
N PRO A 144 4.62 6.05 15.24
CA PRO A 144 5.11 7.42 15.17
C PRO A 144 6.05 7.61 13.97
N ASN A 145 6.32 8.88 13.66
CA ASN A 145 7.38 9.28 12.74
C ASN A 145 7.29 8.68 11.33
N ILE A 146 6.08 8.54 10.77
CA ILE A 146 5.96 8.15 9.37
C ILE A 146 6.54 9.26 8.50
N SER A 147 7.52 8.91 7.67
CA SER A 147 8.16 9.82 6.73
C SER A 147 8.31 9.15 5.36
N CYS A 148 8.43 9.99 4.32
CA CYS A 148 8.58 9.52 2.95
C CYS A 148 9.67 10.33 2.25
N GLU A 149 10.64 9.64 1.67
CA GLU A 149 11.64 10.20 0.78
C GLU A 149 11.29 9.82 -0.67
N VAL A 150 11.22 10.81 -1.55
CA VAL A 150 10.97 10.62 -2.98
C VAL A 150 12.23 11.03 -3.74
N ARG A 151 12.86 10.08 -4.40
CA ARG A 151 14.01 10.30 -5.28
C ARG A 151 13.55 10.17 -6.73
N VAL A 152 13.74 11.21 -7.50
CA VAL A 152 13.28 11.26 -8.89
C VAL A 152 14.45 11.54 -9.81
N LYS A 153 14.48 10.87 -10.96
CA LYS A 153 15.39 11.12 -12.06
C LYS A 153 14.59 11.51 -13.30
N GLY A 154 14.99 12.59 -13.95
CA GLY A 154 14.33 13.11 -15.15
C GLY A 154 14.64 14.56 -15.37
N ASP A 155 14.04 15.15 -16.41
CA ASP A 155 14.13 16.58 -16.69
C ASP A 155 13.14 17.33 -15.78
N LEU A 156 13.61 17.65 -14.57
CA LEU A 156 12.80 18.30 -13.55
C LEU A 156 13.33 19.72 -13.34
N THR A 157 12.51 20.70 -13.62
CA THR A 157 12.74 22.09 -13.18
C THR A 157 11.99 22.30 -11.86
N GLN A 158 12.70 22.78 -10.84
CA GLN A 158 12.06 23.34 -9.64
C GLN A 158 11.59 24.75 -9.99
N GLU A 159 10.28 24.94 -10.07
CA GLU A 159 9.67 26.28 -10.01
C GLU A 159 9.31 26.63 -8.57
#